data_b823471b48a5a6581962b6034e089ade
#
_entry.id   b823471b48a5a6581962b6034e089ade
#
_cell.length_a   1.000
_cell.length_b   1.000
_cell.length_c   1.000
_cell.angle_alpha   90.00
_cell.angle_beta   90.00
_cell.angle_gamma   90.00
#
_symmetry.space_group_name_H-M   'P 1'
#
loop_
_entity.id
_entity.type
_entity.pdbx_description
1 polymer ?
#
loop_
_entity_poly.entity_id
_entity_poly.type
_entity_poly.pdbx_seq_one_letter_code
_entity_poly.pdbx_strand_id
1 'polypeptide(L)'
;MSGKVAQRMHISLASPFILEMWIIIFLVEFVKGSLLVALLPVYMENILGLSVTVVGFAFALQYLGDNLFRSPFGWVMERIGYRWTMTGALVLLVVAVGLIIYAKDAVSLSIACLILGIGTSPLWPCTMTGITELAGSTQSGSSGAAMGAVEMASLAGTGVGPIIVNFMMDHGGQGYRTVFLVLMGFAAAVVAVALFLPSKIGGHAPRAVREISAEGPPMPRKPVRPLQSLKRTWQQVTSSLKVSRLLFPALFLQAFAIGLMTPVVTLFARSELHVTPNQFSLLLIAGGGITVLTLIPAGKLVDKVGTSIFLNIGFLLAACSMAFFSQVRWLPLAFVAVAMVGISYALILPAWNAFLAKQVPEGERGTVWGLFLTLQGSGMVAGPVVSGKLWDTVSHGAPFLASAGVMVLLFGLHLLIVHRTKLKHGRAH
;
A
#
# COMPACT_ATOMS: atom_id res chain seq x y z
N MET A 1 -12.10 -2.19 36.24
CA MET A 1 -12.38 -2.48 34.84
C MET A 1 -11.13 -2.38 33.91
N SER A 2 -10.13 -1.60 34.28
CA SER A 2 -8.91 -1.37 33.47
C SER A 2 -8.02 -2.63 33.26
N GLY A 3 -7.81 -3.45 34.30
CA GLY A 3 -6.92 -4.62 34.22
C GLY A 3 -7.42 -5.77 33.36
N LYS A 4 -8.75 -5.98 33.27
CA LYS A 4 -9.33 -7.04 32.39
C LYS A 4 -9.30 -6.67 30.91
N VAL A 5 -9.33 -5.38 30.56
CA VAL A 5 -9.22 -4.90 29.18
C VAL A 5 -7.78 -5.02 28.68
N ALA A 6 -6.79 -4.66 29.52
CA ALA A 6 -5.39 -4.82 29.22
C ALA A 6 -4.99 -6.30 29.04
N GLN A 7 -5.50 -7.20 29.91
CA GLN A 7 -5.24 -8.63 29.83
C GLN A 7 -5.87 -9.29 28.59
N ARG A 8 -7.06 -8.81 28.14
CA ARG A 8 -7.69 -9.27 26.88
C ARG A 8 -6.97 -8.79 25.62
N MET A 9 -6.40 -7.60 25.62
CA MET A 9 -5.57 -7.10 24.53
C MET A 9 -4.27 -7.90 24.36
N HIS A 10 -3.62 -8.29 25.46
CA HIS A 10 -2.39 -9.08 25.41
C HIS A 10 -2.56 -10.48 24.77
N ILE A 11 -3.69 -11.14 24.98
CA ILE A 11 -3.90 -12.50 24.49
C ILE A 11 -4.06 -12.56 22.97
N SER A 12 -4.63 -11.55 22.31
CA SER A 12 -4.84 -11.55 20.85
C SER A 12 -3.61 -11.16 20.02
N LEU A 13 -2.76 -10.28 20.57
CA LEU A 13 -1.48 -9.91 19.93
C LEU A 13 -0.38 -10.97 20.10
N ALA A 14 -0.51 -11.85 21.09
CA ALA A 14 0.42 -12.94 21.36
C ALA A 14 0.15 -14.23 20.55
N SER A 15 -0.81 -14.21 19.61
CA SER A 15 -1.02 -15.35 18.70
C SER A 15 0.23 -15.58 17.84
N PRO A 16 0.78 -16.81 17.78
CA PRO A 16 1.92 -17.12 16.94
C PRO A 16 1.75 -16.69 15.50
N PHE A 17 0.55 -16.88 14.92
CA PHE A 17 0.23 -16.45 13.57
C PHE A 17 0.36 -14.94 13.37
N ILE A 18 -0.12 -14.12 14.33
CA ILE A 18 -0.02 -12.65 14.22
C ILE A 18 1.44 -12.22 14.29
N LEU A 19 2.24 -12.83 15.17
CA LEU A 19 3.67 -12.56 15.27
C LEU A 19 4.43 -12.95 14.00
N GLU A 20 4.17 -14.13 13.45
CA GLU A 20 4.75 -14.60 12.20
C GLU A 20 4.39 -13.70 11.03
N MET A 21 3.11 -13.33 10.91
CA MET A 21 2.66 -12.38 9.87
C MET A 21 3.27 -11.00 10.05
N TRP A 22 3.43 -10.53 11.29
CA TRP A 22 4.11 -9.26 11.58
C TRP A 22 5.54 -9.27 11.07
N ILE A 23 6.29 -10.33 11.36
CA ILE A 23 7.69 -10.51 10.91
C ILE A 23 7.75 -10.60 9.38
N ILE A 24 6.87 -11.40 8.76
CA ILE A 24 6.82 -11.56 7.31
C ILE A 24 6.54 -10.23 6.63
N ILE A 25 5.53 -9.48 7.08
CA ILE A 25 5.16 -8.19 6.50
C ILE A 25 6.28 -7.18 6.68
N PHE A 26 6.85 -7.08 7.87
CA PHE A 26 7.98 -6.19 8.13
C PHE A 26 9.14 -6.46 7.17
N LEU A 27 9.57 -7.72 7.04
CA LEU A 27 10.70 -8.08 6.20
C LEU A 27 10.40 -7.96 4.70
N VAL A 28 9.20 -8.31 4.25
CA VAL A 28 8.79 -8.12 2.85
C VAL A 28 8.76 -6.65 2.49
N GLU A 29 8.13 -5.82 3.32
CA GLU A 29 8.07 -4.37 3.08
C GLU A 29 9.44 -3.71 3.25
N PHE A 30 10.30 -4.25 4.12
CA PHE A 30 11.72 -3.85 4.22
C PHE A 30 12.44 -4.07 2.89
N VAL A 31 12.35 -5.29 2.32
CA VAL A 31 12.98 -5.60 1.02
C VAL A 31 12.39 -4.77 -0.09
N LYS A 32 11.06 -4.68 -0.17
CA LYS A 32 10.34 -3.94 -1.20
C LYS A 32 10.62 -2.43 -1.11
N GLY A 33 10.53 -1.85 0.08
CA GLY A 33 10.85 -0.44 0.30
C GLY A 33 12.32 -0.11 -0.04
N SER A 34 13.25 -0.97 0.36
CA SER A 34 14.68 -0.83 0.00
C SER A 34 14.89 -0.82 -1.50
N LEU A 35 14.23 -1.75 -2.22
CA LEU A 35 14.36 -1.84 -3.67
C LEU A 35 13.70 -0.65 -4.38
N LEU A 36 12.42 -0.39 -4.10
CA LEU A 36 11.63 0.59 -4.87
C LEU A 36 11.93 2.04 -4.49
N VAL A 37 12.32 2.30 -3.22
CA VAL A 37 12.57 3.68 -2.77
C VAL A 37 14.05 4.04 -2.84
N ALA A 38 14.96 3.15 -2.41
CA ALA A 38 16.38 3.53 -2.28
C ALA A 38 17.24 3.09 -3.47
N LEU A 39 17.10 1.85 -3.93
CA LEU A 39 18.06 1.22 -4.83
C LEU A 39 17.70 1.32 -6.31
N LEU A 40 16.54 0.78 -6.69
CA LEU A 40 16.21 0.59 -8.12
C LEU A 40 16.17 1.90 -8.90
N PRO A 41 15.57 3.01 -8.41
CA PRO A 41 15.54 4.23 -9.19
C PRO A 41 16.96 4.70 -9.55
N VAL A 42 17.84 4.76 -8.55
CA VAL A 42 19.23 5.22 -8.72
C VAL A 42 20.07 4.22 -9.52
N TYR A 43 19.91 2.92 -9.27
CA TYR A 43 20.61 1.87 -10.00
C TYR A 43 20.26 1.85 -11.48
N MET A 44 18.96 1.93 -11.80
CA MET A 44 18.49 1.91 -13.20
C MET A 44 18.91 3.14 -13.99
N GLU A 45 18.81 4.34 -13.38
CA GLU A 45 19.19 5.58 -14.05
C GLU A 45 20.71 5.77 -14.10
N ASN A 46 21.38 5.76 -12.94
CA ASN A 46 22.78 6.19 -12.86
C ASN A 46 23.78 5.10 -13.21
N ILE A 47 23.45 3.81 -13.01
CA ILE A 47 24.37 2.70 -13.30
C ILE A 47 24.08 2.06 -14.64
N LEU A 48 22.79 1.83 -14.95
CA LEU A 48 22.40 1.18 -16.21
C LEU A 48 22.08 2.19 -17.34
N GLY A 49 22.01 3.49 -17.03
CA GLY A 49 21.73 4.54 -18.01
C GLY A 49 20.31 4.46 -18.61
N LEU A 50 19.36 3.87 -17.89
CA LEU A 50 17.98 3.74 -18.33
C LEU A 50 17.21 5.03 -18.05
N SER A 51 16.28 5.40 -18.96
CA SER A 51 15.41 6.55 -18.75
C SER A 51 14.47 6.32 -17.57
N VAL A 52 14.05 7.41 -16.92
CA VAL A 52 13.11 7.33 -15.79
C VAL A 52 11.72 6.84 -16.22
N THR A 53 11.37 7.01 -17.51
CA THR A 53 10.19 6.36 -18.11
C THR A 53 10.27 4.83 -17.98
N VAL A 54 11.43 4.23 -18.20
CA VAL A 54 11.64 2.77 -18.05
C VAL A 54 11.56 2.38 -16.57
N VAL A 55 12.11 3.18 -15.66
CA VAL A 55 11.98 2.97 -14.21
C VAL A 55 10.50 2.97 -13.81
N GLY A 56 9.76 3.97 -14.27
CA GLY A 56 8.32 4.09 -14.03
C GLY A 56 7.53 2.91 -14.58
N PHE A 57 7.87 2.42 -15.76
CA PHE A 57 7.25 1.25 -16.36
C PHE A 57 7.54 -0.05 -15.57
N ALA A 58 8.77 -0.26 -15.13
CA ALA A 58 9.14 -1.40 -14.30
C ALA A 58 8.37 -1.39 -12.97
N PHE A 59 8.20 -0.23 -12.33
CA PHE A 59 7.41 -0.10 -11.11
C PHE A 59 5.91 -0.31 -11.35
N ALA A 60 5.39 0.17 -12.48
CA ALA A 60 4.02 -0.12 -12.88
C ALA A 60 3.77 -1.63 -13.03
N LEU A 61 4.71 -2.38 -13.60
CA LEU A 61 4.63 -3.84 -13.69
C LEU A 61 4.67 -4.51 -12.30
N GLN A 62 5.46 -3.99 -11.37
CA GLN A 62 5.46 -4.47 -9.98
C GLN A 62 4.07 -4.29 -9.34
N TYR A 63 3.47 -3.09 -9.44
CA TYR A 63 2.13 -2.85 -8.91
C TYR A 63 1.04 -3.64 -9.66
N LEU A 64 1.21 -3.84 -10.96
CA LEU A 64 0.30 -4.68 -11.75
C LEU A 64 0.35 -6.13 -11.27
N GLY A 65 1.54 -6.70 -11.08
CA GLY A 65 1.73 -8.04 -10.53
C GLY A 65 1.09 -8.19 -9.15
N ASP A 66 1.36 -7.24 -8.25
CA ASP A 66 0.79 -7.25 -6.91
C ASP A 66 -0.76 -7.20 -6.94
N ASN A 67 -1.36 -6.30 -7.72
CA ASN A 67 -2.81 -6.13 -7.74
C ASN A 67 -3.55 -7.25 -8.49
N LEU A 68 -3.03 -7.68 -9.64
CA LEU A 68 -3.68 -8.67 -10.49
C LEU A 68 -3.74 -10.05 -9.84
N PHE A 69 -2.70 -10.42 -9.09
CA PHE A 69 -2.57 -11.75 -8.49
C PHE A 69 -3.14 -11.84 -7.07
N ARG A 70 -3.61 -10.76 -6.45
CA ARG A 70 -4.26 -10.79 -5.12
C ARG A 70 -5.43 -11.76 -5.06
N SER A 71 -6.37 -11.69 -6.02
CA SER A 71 -7.53 -12.57 -6.06
C SER A 71 -7.18 -14.03 -6.37
N PRO A 72 -6.32 -14.34 -7.37
CA PRO A 72 -5.84 -15.71 -7.60
C PRO A 72 -5.19 -16.33 -6.37
N PHE A 73 -4.31 -15.60 -5.67
CA PHE A 73 -3.67 -16.12 -4.47
C PHE A 73 -4.61 -16.28 -3.28
N GLY A 74 -5.64 -15.41 -3.16
CA GLY A 74 -6.71 -15.63 -2.19
C GLY A 74 -7.41 -16.97 -2.39
N TRP A 75 -7.74 -17.31 -3.64
CA TRP A 75 -8.32 -18.59 -3.97
C TRP A 75 -7.36 -19.79 -3.77
N VAL A 76 -6.08 -19.63 -4.09
CA VAL A 76 -5.05 -20.65 -3.81
C VAL A 76 -4.91 -20.90 -2.32
N MET A 77 -4.91 -19.83 -1.51
CA MET A 77 -4.84 -19.90 -0.04
C MET A 77 -5.99 -20.70 0.57
N GLU A 78 -7.22 -20.55 0.06
CA GLU A 78 -8.37 -21.35 0.51
C GLU A 78 -8.20 -22.84 0.27
N ARG A 79 -7.42 -23.24 -0.76
CA ARG A 79 -7.20 -24.64 -1.14
C ARG A 79 -6.02 -25.30 -0.44
N ILE A 80 -4.85 -24.65 -0.51
CA ILE A 80 -3.59 -25.20 -0.01
C ILE A 80 -3.15 -24.63 1.34
N GLY A 81 -3.87 -23.59 1.84
CA GLY A 81 -3.63 -22.97 3.14
C GLY A 81 -2.56 -21.89 3.13
N TYR A 82 -2.40 -21.23 4.29
CA TYR A 82 -1.53 -20.06 4.45
C TYR A 82 -0.06 -20.37 4.19
N ARG A 83 0.48 -21.45 4.80
CA ARG A 83 1.89 -21.84 4.71
C ARG A 83 2.36 -21.95 3.26
N TRP A 84 1.74 -22.81 2.48
CA TRP A 84 2.20 -23.12 1.13
C TRP A 84 1.97 -21.98 0.15
N THR A 85 0.89 -21.22 0.32
CA THR A 85 0.63 -20.04 -0.50
C THR A 85 1.66 -18.95 -0.26
N MET A 86 1.95 -18.63 1.01
CA MET A 86 2.95 -17.64 1.36
C MET A 86 4.35 -18.08 0.97
N THR A 87 4.74 -19.31 1.31
CA THR A 87 6.08 -19.82 0.97
C THR A 87 6.31 -19.81 -0.55
N GLY A 88 5.35 -20.31 -1.34
CA GLY A 88 5.47 -20.34 -2.80
C GLY A 88 5.59 -18.94 -3.41
N ALA A 89 4.81 -17.97 -2.93
CA ALA A 89 4.90 -16.59 -3.38
C ALA A 89 6.21 -15.91 -2.93
N LEU A 90 6.65 -16.13 -1.71
CA LEU A 90 7.90 -15.53 -1.22
C LEU A 90 9.15 -16.15 -1.85
N VAL A 91 9.08 -17.37 -2.37
CA VAL A 91 10.14 -17.91 -3.26
C VAL A 91 10.23 -17.07 -4.53
N LEU A 92 9.10 -16.61 -5.10
CA LEU A 92 9.13 -15.68 -6.25
C LEU A 92 9.77 -14.34 -5.87
N LEU A 93 9.60 -13.87 -4.62
CA LEU A 93 10.31 -12.68 -4.12
C LEU A 93 11.84 -12.90 -4.18
N VAL A 94 12.35 -14.05 -3.71
CA VAL A 94 13.78 -14.37 -3.78
C VAL A 94 14.25 -14.43 -5.23
N VAL A 95 13.48 -15.09 -6.10
CA VAL A 95 13.79 -15.17 -7.54
C VAL A 95 13.83 -13.75 -8.17
N ALA A 96 12.90 -12.88 -7.82
CA ALA A 96 12.87 -11.50 -8.31
C ALA A 96 14.12 -10.73 -7.91
N VAL A 97 14.51 -10.79 -6.64
CA VAL A 97 15.75 -10.15 -6.14
C VAL A 97 16.98 -10.74 -6.84
N GLY A 98 17.00 -12.07 -7.01
CA GLY A 98 18.07 -12.74 -7.76
C GLY A 98 18.16 -12.28 -9.21
N LEU A 99 17.03 -12.13 -9.89
CA LEU A 99 16.99 -11.61 -11.27
C LEU A 99 17.47 -10.15 -11.33
N ILE A 100 17.14 -9.31 -10.37
CA ILE A 100 17.62 -7.91 -10.29
C ILE A 100 19.14 -7.86 -10.22
N ILE A 101 19.79 -8.77 -9.48
CA ILE A 101 21.26 -8.81 -9.34
C ILE A 101 21.96 -9.04 -10.69
N TYR A 102 21.34 -9.83 -11.54
CA TYR A 102 21.92 -10.21 -12.84
C TYR A 102 21.36 -9.42 -14.02
N ALA A 103 20.29 -8.65 -13.82
CA ALA A 103 19.65 -7.85 -14.87
C ALA A 103 20.55 -6.68 -15.30
N LYS A 104 20.71 -6.50 -16.62
CA LYS A 104 21.54 -5.45 -17.23
C LYS A 104 20.76 -4.58 -18.21
N ASP A 105 19.51 -4.88 -18.45
CA ASP A 105 18.68 -4.21 -19.44
C ASP A 105 17.25 -3.95 -18.90
N ALA A 106 16.52 -3.09 -19.60
CA ALA A 106 15.18 -2.67 -19.25
C ALA A 106 14.17 -3.83 -19.15
N VAL A 107 14.30 -4.82 -20.03
CA VAL A 107 13.35 -5.93 -20.13
C VAL A 107 13.52 -6.87 -18.94
N SER A 108 14.76 -7.29 -18.65
CA SER A 108 15.05 -8.18 -17.53
C SER A 108 14.66 -7.57 -16.18
N LEU A 109 14.91 -6.26 -15.99
CA LEU A 109 14.47 -5.54 -14.77
C LEU A 109 12.96 -5.41 -14.69
N SER A 110 12.29 -5.12 -15.80
CA SER A 110 10.83 -5.05 -15.85
C SER A 110 10.17 -6.39 -15.50
N ILE A 111 10.72 -7.49 -16.01
CA ILE A 111 10.28 -8.86 -15.66
C ILE A 111 10.54 -9.15 -14.19
N ALA A 112 11.70 -8.79 -13.67
CA ALA A 112 12.02 -8.98 -12.26
C ALA A 112 11.07 -8.19 -11.34
N CYS A 113 10.73 -6.95 -11.70
CA CYS A 113 9.73 -6.14 -10.98
C CYS A 113 8.32 -6.76 -11.03
N LEU A 114 7.91 -7.31 -12.18
CA LEU A 114 6.64 -8.03 -12.29
C LEU A 114 6.61 -9.24 -11.35
N ILE A 115 7.67 -10.06 -11.36
CA ILE A 115 7.79 -11.23 -10.48
C ILE A 115 7.81 -10.80 -9.01
N LEU A 116 8.48 -9.68 -8.67
CA LEU A 116 8.47 -9.08 -7.34
C LEU A 116 7.02 -8.78 -6.91
N GLY A 117 6.22 -8.16 -7.78
CA GLY A 117 4.81 -7.88 -7.51
C GLY A 117 3.98 -9.14 -7.30
N ILE A 118 4.16 -10.16 -8.14
CA ILE A 118 3.47 -11.45 -8.00
C ILE A 118 3.85 -12.10 -6.65
N GLY A 119 5.13 -12.09 -6.28
CA GLY A 119 5.62 -12.69 -5.04
C GLY A 119 5.11 -12.00 -3.77
N THR A 120 4.77 -10.72 -3.83
CA THR A 120 4.23 -9.96 -2.68
C THR A 120 2.70 -9.93 -2.63
N SER A 121 2.01 -10.32 -3.70
CA SER A 121 0.56 -10.20 -3.85
C SER A 121 -0.30 -10.95 -2.80
N PRO A 122 0.06 -12.13 -2.25
CA PRO A 122 -0.75 -12.82 -1.24
C PRO A 122 -0.63 -12.22 0.15
N LEU A 123 0.29 -11.30 0.39
CA LEU A 123 0.60 -10.76 1.71
C LEU A 123 -0.66 -10.22 2.41
N TRP A 124 -1.36 -9.31 1.78
CA TRP A 124 -2.56 -8.69 2.34
C TRP A 124 -3.77 -9.62 2.40
N PRO A 125 -4.13 -10.39 1.35
CA PRO A 125 -5.20 -11.37 1.45
C PRO A 125 -5.01 -12.38 2.57
N CYS A 126 -3.82 -12.96 2.71
CA CYS A 126 -3.52 -13.92 3.78
C CYS A 126 -3.62 -13.28 5.17
N THR A 127 -3.11 -12.06 5.32
CA THR A 127 -3.16 -11.32 6.58
C THR A 127 -4.59 -11.01 7.00
N MET A 128 -5.36 -10.40 6.10
CA MET A 128 -6.75 -10.00 6.36
C MET A 128 -7.61 -11.19 6.72
N THR A 129 -7.51 -12.28 5.94
CA THR A 129 -8.30 -13.49 6.18
C THR A 129 -7.88 -14.16 7.49
N GLY A 130 -6.58 -14.33 7.73
CA GLY A 130 -6.10 -15.00 8.93
C GLY A 130 -6.45 -14.24 10.23
N ILE A 131 -6.37 -12.92 10.24
CA ILE A 131 -6.77 -12.10 11.39
C ILE A 131 -8.28 -12.19 11.62
N THR A 132 -9.09 -12.19 10.56
CA THR A 132 -10.55 -12.33 10.69
C THR A 132 -10.97 -13.71 11.17
N GLU A 133 -10.31 -14.78 10.73
CA GLU A 133 -10.54 -16.14 11.22
C GLU A 133 -10.18 -16.30 12.70
N LEU A 134 -9.04 -15.73 13.13
CA LEU A 134 -8.64 -15.72 14.53
C LEU A 134 -9.63 -14.93 15.40
N ALA A 135 -10.10 -13.77 14.94
CA ALA A 135 -11.07 -12.95 15.66
C ALA A 135 -12.42 -13.67 15.79
N GLY A 136 -12.84 -14.41 14.77
CA GLY A 136 -14.06 -15.22 14.79
C GLY A 136 -13.99 -16.44 15.72
N SER A 137 -12.80 -16.99 15.95
CA SER A 137 -12.57 -18.13 16.86
C SER A 137 -12.46 -17.71 18.34
N THR A 138 -12.09 -16.47 18.60
CA THR A 138 -11.94 -15.90 19.95
C THR A 138 -13.07 -14.89 20.18
N GLN A 139 -13.94 -15.10 21.16
CA GLN A 139 -15.05 -14.18 21.53
C GLN A 139 -14.61 -12.75 21.93
N SER A 140 -13.36 -12.39 21.80
CA SER A 140 -12.81 -11.08 22.12
C SER A 140 -12.51 -10.29 20.84
N GLY A 141 -13.40 -9.37 20.49
CA GLY A 141 -13.39 -8.53 19.30
C GLY A 141 -12.19 -7.57 19.09
N SER A 142 -10.98 -8.08 19.01
CA SER A 142 -9.75 -7.27 18.88
C SER A 142 -9.10 -7.35 17.48
N SER A 143 -9.87 -7.65 16.41
CA SER A 143 -9.34 -7.64 15.03
C SER A 143 -8.70 -6.31 14.65
N GLY A 144 -9.24 -5.18 15.14
CA GLY A 144 -8.70 -3.85 14.87
C GLY A 144 -7.29 -3.62 15.43
N ALA A 145 -6.99 -4.13 16.64
CA ALA A 145 -5.66 -4.01 17.23
C ALA A 145 -4.62 -4.86 16.47
N ALA A 146 -5.00 -6.08 16.06
CA ALA A 146 -4.15 -6.96 15.27
C ALA A 146 -3.86 -6.36 13.88
N MET A 147 -4.88 -5.80 13.22
CA MET A 147 -4.72 -5.09 11.95
C MET A 147 -3.81 -3.87 12.09
N GLY A 148 -3.99 -3.07 13.16
CA GLY A 148 -3.11 -1.94 13.45
C GLY A 148 -1.66 -2.33 13.68
N ALA A 149 -1.41 -3.45 14.38
CA ALA A 149 -0.06 -3.96 14.59
C ALA A 149 0.61 -4.38 13.26
N VAL A 150 -0.13 -5.02 12.38
CA VAL A 150 0.35 -5.43 11.05
C VAL A 150 0.60 -4.22 10.15
N GLU A 151 -0.27 -3.22 10.17
CA GLU A 151 -0.07 -1.97 9.45
C GLU A 151 1.19 -1.23 9.93
N MET A 152 1.45 -1.23 11.24
CA MET A 152 2.69 -0.70 11.81
C MET A 152 3.92 -1.47 11.30
N ALA A 153 3.85 -2.80 11.18
CA ALA A 153 4.95 -3.60 10.61
C ALA A 153 5.23 -3.21 9.16
N SER A 154 4.19 -3.00 8.36
CA SER A 154 4.29 -2.56 6.96
C SER A 154 4.96 -1.18 6.85
N LEU A 155 4.47 -0.20 7.60
CA LEU A 155 5.03 1.15 7.62
C LEU A 155 6.49 1.16 8.12
N ALA A 156 6.78 0.41 9.18
CA ALA A 156 8.12 0.29 9.72
C ALA A 156 9.07 -0.37 8.72
N GLY A 157 8.68 -1.46 8.06
CA GLY A 157 9.48 -2.13 7.05
C GLY A 157 9.79 -1.20 5.87
N THR A 158 8.76 -0.59 5.30
CA THR A 158 8.88 0.35 4.17
C THR A 158 9.77 1.56 4.51
N GLY A 159 9.74 2.04 5.75
CA GLY A 159 10.57 3.18 6.19
C GLY A 159 12.00 2.79 6.56
N VAL A 160 12.18 1.73 7.35
CA VAL A 160 13.50 1.30 7.86
C VAL A 160 14.38 0.72 6.76
N GLY A 161 13.79 0.00 5.80
CA GLY A 161 14.54 -0.63 4.70
C GLY A 161 15.42 0.34 3.91
N PRO A 162 14.86 1.40 3.33
CA PRO A 162 15.63 2.42 2.60
C PRO A 162 16.72 3.09 3.45
N ILE A 163 16.44 3.33 4.74
CA ILE A 163 17.39 3.96 5.66
C ILE A 163 18.63 3.07 5.85
N ILE A 164 18.44 1.79 6.15
CA ILE A 164 19.55 0.84 6.35
C ILE A 164 20.34 0.67 5.07
N VAL A 165 19.68 0.53 3.94
CA VAL A 165 20.34 0.37 2.64
C VAL A 165 21.17 1.61 2.27
N ASN A 166 20.65 2.81 2.46
CA ASN A 166 21.39 4.03 2.22
C ASN A 166 22.62 4.15 3.13
N PHE A 167 22.49 3.75 4.41
CA PHE A 167 23.63 3.72 5.34
C PHE A 167 24.71 2.74 4.88
N MET A 168 24.32 1.54 4.41
CA MET A 168 25.26 0.57 3.86
C MET A 168 26.01 1.10 2.62
N MET A 169 25.30 1.82 1.75
CA MET A 169 25.90 2.40 0.53
C MET A 169 26.88 3.52 0.84
N ASP A 170 26.63 4.33 1.86
CA ASP A 170 27.46 5.50 2.19
C ASP A 170 28.73 5.13 2.96
N HIS A 171 28.64 4.25 3.96
CA HIS A 171 29.75 3.91 4.85
C HIS A 171 30.54 2.67 4.42
N GLY A 172 29.97 1.80 3.63
CA GLY A 172 30.55 0.50 3.32
C GLY A 172 31.52 0.49 2.14
N GLY A 173 31.57 1.55 1.30
CA GLY A 173 32.22 1.47 -0.01
C GLY A 173 31.72 0.28 -0.84
N GLN A 174 30.61 -0.31 -0.43
CA GLN A 174 30.07 -1.55 -0.94
C GLN A 174 29.26 -1.25 -2.20
N GLY A 175 29.64 -1.91 -3.27
CA GLY A 175 28.89 -1.79 -4.53
C GLY A 175 27.45 -2.29 -4.38
N TYR A 176 26.56 -1.81 -5.24
CA TYR A 176 25.14 -2.23 -5.31
C TYR A 176 24.93 -3.74 -5.18
N ARG A 177 25.87 -4.53 -5.74
CA ARG A 177 25.79 -6.01 -5.70
C ARG A 177 25.75 -6.55 -4.28
N THR A 178 26.57 -6.02 -3.36
CA THR A 178 26.59 -6.48 -1.96
C THR A 178 25.25 -6.16 -1.28
N VAL A 179 24.72 -4.97 -1.51
CA VAL A 179 23.44 -4.55 -0.93
C VAL A 179 22.29 -5.45 -1.45
N PHE A 180 22.26 -5.75 -2.75
CA PHE A 180 21.29 -6.69 -3.31
C PHE A 180 21.44 -8.11 -2.72
N LEU A 181 22.66 -8.59 -2.48
CA LEU A 181 22.90 -9.89 -1.83
C LEU A 181 22.38 -9.91 -0.39
N VAL A 182 22.55 -8.81 0.35
CA VAL A 182 21.97 -8.67 1.70
C VAL A 182 20.45 -8.71 1.65
N LEU A 183 19.82 -7.97 0.71
CA LEU A 183 18.38 -8.02 0.51
C LEU A 183 17.88 -9.40 0.10
N MET A 184 18.65 -10.13 -0.70
CA MET A 184 18.36 -11.53 -1.02
C MET A 184 18.42 -12.43 0.22
N GLY A 185 19.36 -12.19 1.13
CA GLY A 185 19.42 -12.85 2.43
C GLY A 185 18.17 -12.60 3.28
N PHE A 186 17.70 -11.35 3.35
CA PHE A 186 16.43 -11.02 4.02
C PHE A 186 15.23 -11.70 3.34
N ALA A 187 15.16 -11.68 2.01
CA ALA A 187 14.10 -12.36 1.26
C ALA A 187 14.12 -13.88 1.52
N ALA A 188 15.28 -14.51 1.60
CA ALA A 188 15.41 -15.92 1.96
C ALA A 188 14.98 -16.18 3.42
N ALA A 189 15.33 -15.30 4.35
CA ALA A 189 14.89 -15.38 5.75
C ALA A 189 13.36 -15.32 5.87
N VAL A 190 12.71 -14.47 5.07
CA VAL A 190 11.22 -14.40 5.03
C VAL A 190 10.62 -15.72 4.58
N VAL A 191 11.20 -16.40 3.59
CA VAL A 191 10.75 -17.74 3.16
C VAL A 191 10.88 -18.74 4.31
N ALA A 192 11.98 -18.68 5.05
CA ALA A 192 12.18 -19.56 6.21
C ALA A 192 11.11 -19.31 7.29
N VAL A 193 10.78 -18.05 7.59
CA VAL A 193 9.70 -17.72 8.54
C VAL A 193 8.34 -18.22 8.04
N ALA A 194 8.04 -18.08 6.74
CA ALA A 194 6.78 -18.54 6.17
C ALA A 194 6.55 -20.05 6.26
N LEU A 195 7.61 -20.86 6.35
CA LEU A 195 7.53 -22.30 6.55
C LEU A 195 6.96 -22.67 7.92
N PHE A 196 7.04 -21.80 8.91
CA PHE A 196 6.48 -22.03 10.25
C PHE A 196 5.00 -21.63 10.33
N LEU A 197 4.46 -20.88 9.37
CA LEU A 197 3.04 -20.51 9.33
C LEU A 197 2.14 -21.75 9.48
N PRO A 198 1.02 -21.67 10.19
CA PRO A 198 0.03 -22.74 10.23
C PRO A 198 -0.56 -22.95 8.84
N SER A 199 -0.77 -24.21 8.45
CA SER A 199 -1.40 -24.50 7.15
C SER A 199 -2.87 -24.04 7.12
N LYS A 200 -3.57 -24.13 8.26
CA LYS A 200 -4.96 -23.65 8.43
C LYS A 200 -5.12 -23.05 9.82
N ILE A 201 -5.92 -21.99 9.92
CA ILE A 201 -6.27 -21.34 11.17
C ILE A 201 -7.70 -21.78 11.51
N GLY A 202 -7.89 -22.42 12.66
CA GLY A 202 -9.22 -22.85 13.12
C GLY A 202 -9.76 -24.04 12.33
N GLY A 203 -10.02 -25.17 13.00
CA GLY A 203 -10.51 -26.42 12.41
C GLY A 203 -11.97 -26.40 11.92
N HIS A 204 -12.58 -25.23 11.68
CA HIS A 204 -13.95 -25.12 11.22
C HIS A 204 -14.04 -24.13 10.06
N ALA A 205 -14.57 -24.60 8.94
CA ALA A 205 -15.11 -23.70 7.91
C ALA A 205 -16.08 -22.71 8.57
N PRO A 206 -16.12 -21.44 8.13
CA PRO A 206 -16.98 -20.42 8.73
C PRO A 206 -18.42 -20.98 8.83
N ARG A 207 -18.95 -21.04 10.07
CA ARG A 207 -20.29 -21.58 10.37
C ARG A 207 -21.37 -20.88 9.55
N ALA A 208 -21.16 -19.60 9.23
CA ALA A 208 -22.03 -18.78 8.39
C ALA A 208 -22.20 -19.30 6.95
N VAL A 209 -21.14 -19.90 6.36
CA VAL A 209 -21.24 -20.50 5.01
C VAL A 209 -21.94 -21.86 5.06
N ARG A 210 -21.84 -22.57 6.18
CA ARG A 210 -22.51 -23.88 6.37
C ARG A 210 -24.00 -23.74 6.71
N GLU A 211 -24.41 -22.71 7.45
CA GLU A 211 -25.82 -22.49 7.81
C GLU A 211 -26.63 -21.96 6.60
N ILE A 212 -26.01 -21.17 5.70
CA ILE A 212 -26.65 -20.76 4.43
C ILE A 212 -26.71 -21.91 3.41
N SER A 213 -25.87 -22.95 3.56
CA SER A 213 -25.87 -24.13 2.67
C SER A 213 -26.74 -25.28 3.16
N ALA A 214 -27.31 -25.20 4.38
CA ALA A 214 -28.08 -26.29 4.99
C ALA A 214 -29.60 -26.18 4.81
N GLU A 215 -30.11 -25.05 4.34
CA GLU A 215 -31.55 -24.86 4.09
C GLU A 215 -31.83 -24.50 2.62
N GLY A 216 -31.84 -25.49 1.76
CA GLY A 216 -32.35 -25.39 0.39
C GLY A 216 -31.76 -26.46 -0.53
N PRO A 217 -32.57 -27.00 -1.49
CA PRO A 217 -32.05 -27.93 -2.47
C PRO A 217 -30.95 -27.29 -3.30
N PRO A 218 -29.87 -28.04 -3.68
CA PRO A 218 -28.76 -27.49 -4.42
C PRO A 218 -29.23 -26.92 -5.75
N MET A 219 -29.33 -25.60 -5.84
CA MET A 219 -29.55 -24.95 -7.14
C MET A 219 -28.38 -25.23 -8.05
N PRO A 220 -28.59 -25.66 -9.29
CA PRO A 220 -27.54 -25.90 -10.26
C PRO A 220 -26.80 -24.56 -10.49
N ARG A 221 -25.55 -24.47 -10.04
CA ARG A 221 -24.67 -23.35 -10.33
C ARG A 221 -24.42 -23.34 -11.84
N LYS A 222 -25.17 -22.53 -12.59
CA LYS A 222 -24.89 -22.28 -14.00
C LYS A 222 -23.46 -21.68 -14.08
N PRO A 223 -22.63 -22.16 -15.03
CA PRO A 223 -21.31 -21.60 -15.25
C PRO A 223 -21.46 -20.12 -15.63
N VAL A 224 -21.16 -19.24 -14.70
CA VAL A 224 -21.24 -17.80 -14.93
C VAL A 224 -20.00 -17.39 -15.73
N ARG A 225 -20.19 -16.92 -16.94
CA ARG A 225 -19.10 -16.38 -17.76
C ARG A 225 -18.44 -15.22 -17.00
N PRO A 226 -17.12 -15.23 -16.80
CA PRO A 226 -16.44 -14.29 -15.89
C PRO A 226 -16.68 -12.81 -16.23
N LEU A 227 -16.81 -12.46 -17.51
CA LEU A 227 -17.13 -11.10 -17.95
C LEU A 227 -18.57 -10.65 -17.62
N GLN A 228 -19.52 -11.56 -17.61
CA GLN A 228 -20.92 -11.25 -17.25
C GLN A 228 -21.09 -11.13 -15.74
N SER A 229 -20.33 -11.88 -14.95
CA SER A 229 -20.31 -11.72 -13.50
C SER A 229 -19.73 -10.36 -13.09
N LEU A 230 -18.61 -9.96 -13.69
CA LEU A 230 -18.00 -8.65 -13.48
C LEU A 230 -18.98 -7.50 -13.81
N LYS A 231 -19.68 -7.58 -14.94
CA LYS A 231 -20.65 -6.57 -15.36
C LYS A 231 -21.87 -6.50 -14.43
N ARG A 232 -22.36 -7.65 -13.94
CA ARG A 232 -23.45 -7.74 -12.95
C ARG A 232 -23.01 -7.23 -11.58
N THR A 233 -21.81 -7.63 -11.11
CA THR A 233 -21.23 -7.14 -9.86
C THR A 233 -21.02 -5.64 -9.92
N TRP A 234 -20.47 -5.12 -11.03
CA TRP A 234 -20.32 -3.68 -11.26
C TRP A 234 -21.67 -2.95 -11.23
N GLN A 235 -22.71 -3.47 -11.89
CA GLN A 235 -24.02 -2.87 -11.88
C GLN A 235 -24.70 -2.95 -10.51
N GLN A 236 -24.56 -4.06 -9.78
CA GLN A 236 -25.06 -4.20 -8.41
C GLN A 236 -24.35 -3.22 -7.47
N VAL A 237 -23.03 -3.19 -7.48
CA VAL A 237 -22.25 -2.28 -6.64
C VAL A 237 -22.56 -0.82 -6.97
N THR A 238 -22.69 -0.45 -8.26
CA THR A 238 -23.03 0.93 -8.65
C THR A 238 -24.46 1.32 -8.37
N SER A 239 -25.41 0.35 -8.30
CA SER A 239 -26.79 0.60 -7.93
C SER A 239 -27.03 0.58 -6.42
N SER A 240 -26.34 -0.30 -5.69
CA SER A 240 -26.41 -0.42 -4.22
C SER A 240 -25.64 0.69 -3.51
N LEU A 241 -24.58 1.22 -4.14
CA LEU A 241 -23.85 2.34 -3.59
C LEU A 241 -24.74 3.59 -3.64
N LYS A 242 -25.30 3.97 -2.49
CA LYS A 242 -25.88 5.31 -2.26
C LYS A 242 -24.83 6.43 -2.46
N VAL A 243 -23.64 6.08 -2.85
CA VAL A 243 -22.43 6.88 -2.95
C VAL A 243 -22.41 7.67 -4.25
N SER A 244 -21.89 8.86 -4.18
CA SER A 244 -21.61 9.67 -5.37
C SER A 244 -20.67 8.93 -6.32
N ARG A 245 -21.04 8.82 -7.60
CA ARG A 245 -20.18 8.27 -8.66
C ARG A 245 -18.79 8.94 -8.71
N LEU A 246 -18.66 10.11 -8.09
CA LEU A 246 -17.41 10.87 -7.97
C LEU A 246 -16.37 10.20 -7.04
N LEU A 247 -16.78 9.22 -6.23
CA LEU A 247 -15.85 8.47 -5.38
C LEU A 247 -14.88 7.60 -6.21
N PHE A 248 -15.33 7.05 -7.34
CA PHE A 248 -14.49 6.18 -8.18
C PHE A 248 -13.26 6.91 -8.74
N PRO A 249 -13.41 8.09 -9.40
CA PRO A 249 -12.24 8.86 -9.80
C PRO A 249 -11.40 9.33 -8.61
N ALA A 250 -12.00 9.63 -7.46
CA ALA A 250 -11.23 10.04 -6.28
C ALA A 250 -10.34 8.92 -5.74
N LEU A 251 -10.79 7.66 -5.73
CA LEU A 251 -9.99 6.49 -5.35
C LEU A 251 -8.79 6.29 -6.30
N PHE A 252 -9.03 6.39 -7.60
CA PHE A 252 -7.97 6.31 -8.60
C PHE A 252 -6.95 7.44 -8.42
N LEU A 253 -7.41 8.69 -8.36
CA LEU A 253 -6.56 9.88 -8.28
C LEU A 253 -5.71 9.90 -7.00
N GLN A 254 -6.26 9.46 -5.87
CA GLN A 254 -5.52 9.40 -4.61
C GLN A 254 -4.32 8.45 -4.71
N ALA A 255 -4.52 7.26 -5.24
CA ALA A 255 -3.45 6.29 -5.43
C ALA A 255 -2.50 6.69 -6.59
N PHE A 256 -3.03 7.31 -7.65
CA PHE A 256 -2.24 7.85 -8.75
C PHE A 256 -1.26 8.93 -8.28
N ALA A 257 -1.69 9.84 -7.39
CA ALA A 257 -0.81 10.87 -6.83
C ALA A 257 0.35 10.27 -6.01
N ILE A 258 0.11 9.20 -5.27
CA ILE A 258 1.17 8.45 -4.56
C ILE A 258 2.10 7.76 -5.58
N GLY A 259 1.52 7.11 -6.59
CA GLY A 259 2.25 6.44 -7.65
C GLY A 259 3.17 7.38 -8.44
N LEU A 260 2.76 8.64 -8.67
CA LEU A 260 3.60 9.66 -9.31
C LEU A 260 4.91 9.91 -8.54
N MET A 261 4.91 9.77 -7.22
CA MET A 261 6.08 10.05 -6.40
C MET A 261 7.06 8.88 -6.34
N THR A 262 6.58 7.65 -6.45
CA THR A 262 7.36 6.44 -6.15
C THR A 262 8.69 6.35 -6.91
N PRO A 263 8.78 6.54 -8.25
CA PRO A 263 10.05 6.40 -8.97
C PRO A 263 10.97 7.62 -8.82
N VAL A 264 10.44 8.81 -8.50
CA VAL A 264 11.17 10.08 -8.69
C VAL A 264 11.65 10.74 -7.39
N VAL A 265 11.11 10.38 -6.23
CA VAL A 265 11.49 11.04 -4.95
C VAL A 265 12.98 10.92 -4.69
N THR A 266 13.53 9.72 -4.82
CA THR A 266 14.96 9.46 -4.58
C THR A 266 15.82 10.09 -5.68
N LEU A 267 15.38 10.00 -6.94
CA LEU A 267 16.08 10.61 -8.06
C LEU A 267 16.16 12.12 -7.89
N PHE A 268 15.07 12.79 -7.56
CA PHE A 268 15.05 14.23 -7.31
C PHE A 268 16.00 14.63 -6.17
N ALA A 269 15.99 13.87 -5.08
CA ALA A 269 16.91 14.11 -3.97
C ALA A 269 18.36 13.98 -4.40
N ARG A 270 18.71 13.03 -5.28
CA ARG A 270 20.07 12.83 -5.76
C ARG A 270 20.48 13.85 -6.83
N SER A 271 19.61 14.08 -7.83
CA SER A 271 19.94 14.92 -8.99
C SER A 271 19.82 16.41 -8.72
N GLU A 272 18.77 16.84 -7.99
CA GLU A 272 18.47 18.26 -7.78
C GLU A 272 18.97 18.82 -6.45
N LEU A 273 18.89 18.02 -5.38
CA LEU A 273 19.37 18.42 -4.06
C LEU A 273 20.81 17.96 -3.80
N HIS A 274 21.39 17.11 -4.66
CA HIS A 274 22.74 16.53 -4.54
C HIS A 274 23.02 15.91 -3.16
N VAL A 275 21.99 15.33 -2.52
CA VAL A 275 22.12 14.75 -1.18
C VAL A 275 22.82 13.40 -1.22
N THR A 276 23.64 13.14 -0.20
CA THR A 276 24.24 11.83 0.03
C THR A 276 23.18 10.80 0.44
N PRO A 277 23.46 9.48 0.36
CA PRO A 277 22.57 8.44 0.87
C PRO A 277 22.12 8.69 2.31
N ASN A 278 23.03 9.09 3.19
CA ASN A 278 22.71 9.39 4.59
C ASN A 278 21.81 10.61 4.76
N GLN A 279 22.08 11.69 4.03
CA GLN A 279 21.22 12.88 4.05
C GLN A 279 19.79 12.54 3.57
N PHE A 280 19.68 11.69 2.55
CA PHE A 280 18.37 11.19 2.11
C PHE A 280 17.69 10.35 3.20
N SER A 281 18.42 9.51 3.92
CA SER A 281 17.89 8.79 5.08
C SER A 281 17.38 9.72 6.17
N LEU A 282 18.10 10.82 6.44
CA LEU A 282 17.66 11.83 7.41
C LEU A 282 16.36 12.52 6.96
N LEU A 283 16.19 12.78 5.66
CA LEU A 283 14.92 13.30 5.11
C LEU A 283 13.78 12.29 5.29
N LEU A 284 14.04 11.00 5.05
CA LEU A 284 13.04 9.94 5.29
C LEU A 284 12.67 9.80 6.77
N ILE A 285 13.65 9.87 7.67
CA ILE A 285 13.44 9.86 9.12
C ILE A 285 12.61 11.07 9.55
N ALA A 286 12.95 12.25 9.07
CA ALA A 286 12.25 13.49 9.42
C ALA A 286 10.79 13.44 8.93
N GLY A 287 10.57 13.15 7.64
CA GLY A 287 9.21 13.07 7.07
C GLY A 287 8.38 11.93 7.67
N GLY A 288 8.95 10.72 7.74
CA GLY A 288 8.30 9.55 8.33
C GLY A 288 8.05 9.70 9.83
N GLY A 289 9.02 10.22 10.58
CA GLY A 289 8.91 10.47 12.02
C GLY A 289 7.79 11.48 12.33
N ILE A 290 7.74 12.59 11.59
CA ILE A 290 6.66 13.57 11.74
C ILE A 290 5.31 12.95 11.38
N THR A 291 5.26 12.12 10.32
CA THR A 291 4.03 11.39 9.96
C THR A 291 3.55 10.53 11.13
N VAL A 292 4.41 9.69 11.70
CA VAL A 292 4.05 8.78 12.82
C VAL A 292 3.61 9.57 14.05
N LEU A 293 4.36 10.62 14.42
CA LEU A 293 4.01 11.46 15.57
C LEU A 293 2.67 12.19 15.39
N THR A 294 2.34 12.60 14.16
CA THR A 294 1.11 13.33 13.86
C THR A 294 -0.08 12.39 13.66
N LEU A 295 0.16 11.14 13.22
CA LEU A 295 -0.89 10.18 12.83
C LEU A 295 -1.85 9.85 13.99
N ILE A 296 -1.32 9.62 15.21
CA ILE A 296 -2.12 9.28 16.38
C ILE A 296 -3.02 10.44 16.81
N PRO A 297 -2.51 11.68 17.02
CA PRO A 297 -3.38 12.81 17.35
C PRO A 297 -4.36 13.14 16.23
N ALA A 298 -3.94 13.06 14.94
CA ALA A 298 -4.82 13.28 13.81
C ALA A 298 -6.00 12.29 13.79
N GLY A 299 -5.75 11.00 14.00
CA GLY A 299 -6.81 9.98 14.07
C GLY A 299 -7.85 10.29 15.16
N LYS A 300 -7.40 10.62 16.38
CA LYS A 300 -8.29 11.00 17.49
C LYS A 300 -9.12 12.27 17.18
N LEU A 301 -8.53 13.23 16.47
CA LEU A 301 -9.23 14.44 16.07
C LEU A 301 -10.24 14.17 14.96
N VAL A 302 -9.92 13.33 13.99
CA VAL A 302 -10.83 12.88 12.92
C VAL A 302 -12.09 12.25 13.51
N ASP A 303 -11.95 11.41 14.54
CA ASP A 303 -13.08 10.77 15.24
C ASP A 303 -13.99 11.80 15.95
N LYS A 304 -13.41 12.88 16.49
CA LYS A 304 -14.16 13.92 17.24
C LYS A 304 -14.80 14.97 16.33
N VAL A 305 -14.06 15.46 15.33
CA VAL A 305 -14.44 16.63 14.51
C VAL A 305 -15.06 16.21 13.18
N GLY A 306 -14.75 14.98 12.72
CA GLY A 306 -15.21 14.42 11.46
C GLY A 306 -14.17 14.47 10.34
N THR A 307 -14.42 13.69 9.29
CA THR A 307 -13.44 13.42 8.23
C THR A 307 -13.23 14.59 7.26
N SER A 308 -14.27 15.40 7.00
CA SER A 308 -14.26 16.38 5.90
C SER A 308 -13.25 17.49 6.08
N ILE A 309 -13.10 18.03 7.29
CA ILE A 309 -12.16 19.13 7.57
C ILE A 309 -10.72 18.65 7.36
N PHE A 310 -10.40 17.46 7.87
CA PHE A 310 -9.05 16.87 7.78
C PHE A 310 -8.69 16.52 6.33
N LEU A 311 -9.64 16.02 5.53
CA LEU A 311 -9.41 15.77 4.10
C LEU A 311 -9.16 17.07 3.35
N ASN A 312 -9.94 18.10 3.62
CA ASN A 312 -9.77 19.41 2.94
C ASN A 312 -8.41 20.02 3.26
N ILE A 313 -8.05 20.09 4.55
CA ILE A 313 -6.74 20.62 4.98
C ILE A 313 -5.62 19.74 4.45
N GLY A 314 -5.75 18.42 4.56
CA GLY A 314 -4.76 17.46 4.12
C GLY A 314 -4.47 17.53 2.62
N PHE A 315 -5.50 17.58 1.77
CA PHE A 315 -5.31 17.68 0.32
C PHE A 315 -4.69 19.02 -0.10
N LEU A 316 -5.12 20.14 0.50
CA LEU A 316 -4.51 21.44 0.21
C LEU A 316 -3.05 21.50 0.70
N LEU A 317 -2.79 21.03 1.91
CA LEU A 317 -1.43 20.98 2.44
C LEU A 317 -0.54 20.07 1.59
N ALA A 318 -1.05 18.92 1.13
CA ALA A 318 -0.32 18.03 0.23
C ALA A 318 -0.01 18.71 -1.11
N ALA A 319 -0.99 19.41 -1.69
CA ALA A 319 -0.80 20.15 -2.93
C ALA A 319 0.29 21.24 -2.77
N CYS A 320 0.20 22.06 -1.73
CA CYS A 320 1.21 23.07 -1.42
C CYS A 320 2.60 22.45 -1.17
N SER A 321 2.65 21.34 -0.43
CA SER A 321 3.90 20.63 -0.12
C SER A 321 4.57 20.08 -1.37
N MET A 322 3.81 19.47 -2.29
CA MET A 322 4.33 18.94 -3.54
C MET A 322 4.78 20.06 -4.48
N ALA A 323 4.00 21.13 -4.61
CA ALA A 323 4.38 22.29 -5.40
C ALA A 323 5.63 22.98 -4.83
N PHE A 324 5.73 23.11 -3.52
CA PHE A 324 6.92 23.62 -2.84
C PHE A 324 8.12 22.72 -3.07
N PHE A 325 8.00 21.42 -2.84
CA PHE A 325 9.09 20.44 -3.00
C PHE A 325 9.67 20.47 -4.41
N SER A 326 8.84 20.64 -5.45
CA SER A 326 9.29 20.72 -6.85
C SER A 326 10.31 21.86 -7.12
N GLN A 327 10.29 22.93 -6.29
CA GLN A 327 11.15 24.10 -6.43
C GLN A 327 12.34 24.11 -5.46
N VAL A 328 12.38 23.16 -4.52
CA VAL A 328 13.44 23.10 -3.50
C VAL A 328 14.74 22.70 -4.15
N ARG A 329 15.82 23.49 -3.85
CA ARG A 329 17.20 23.25 -4.28
C ARG A 329 18.19 23.31 -3.11
N TRP A 330 17.71 23.52 -1.90
CA TRP A 330 18.51 23.66 -0.71
C TRP A 330 18.05 22.70 0.39
N LEU A 331 18.97 21.92 0.94
CA LEU A 331 18.69 20.84 1.88
C LEU A 331 17.84 21.24 3.10
N PRO A 332 18.07 22.37 3.79
CA PRO A 332 17.21 22.78 4.90
C PRO A 332 15.73 22.99 4.50
N LEU A 333 15.48 23.53 3.29
CA LEU A 333 14.11 23.66 2.78
C LEU A 333 13.50 22.30 2.43
N ALA A 334 14.31 21.32 2.04
CA ALA A 334 13.85 19.96 1.82
C ALA A 334 13.31 19.33 3.12
N PHE A 335 13.92 19.58 4.28
CA PHE A 335 13.38 19.13 5.57
C PHE A 335 12.03 19.76 5.86
N VAL A 336 11.84 21.04 5.57
CA VAL A 336 10.53 21.71 5.72
C VAL A 336 9.50 21.07 4.79
N ALA A 337 9.87 20.85 3.53
CA ALA A 337 8.96 20.26 2.54
C ALA A 337 8.54 18.82 2.92
N VAL A 338 9.48 17.96 3.33
CA VAL A 338 9.14 16.59 3.74
C VAL A 338 8.35 16.57 5.05
N ALA A 339 8.56 17.52 5.96
CA ALA A 339 7.74 17.69 7.15
C ALA A 339 6.30 18.05 6.79
N MET A 340 6.09 18.98 5.87
CA MET A 340 4.76 19.35 5.37
C MET A 340 4.08 18.15 4.68
N VAL A 341 4.81 17.37 3.88
CA VAL A 341 4.30 16.12 3.27
C VAL A 341 3.90 15.12 4.36
N GLY A 342 4.74 14.93 5.37
CA GLY A 342 4.47 14.02 6.49
C GLY A 342 3.21 14.40 7.25
N ILE A 343 3.03 15.67 7.57
CA ILE A 343 1.82 16.19 8.23
C ILE A 343 0.59 15.99 7.34
N SER A 344 0.68 16.34 6.06
CA SER A 344 -0.45 16.19 5.12
C SER A 344 -0.90 14.73 5.01
N TYR A 345 0.06 13.80 4.91
CA TYR A 345 -0.23 12.37 4.84
C TYR A 345 -0.88 11.86 6.13
N ALA A 346 -0.38 12.30 7.30
CA ALA A 346 -0.95 11.96 8.60
C ALA A 346 -2.38 12.46 8.81
N LEU A 347 -2.76 13.59 8.19
CA LEU A 347 -4.13 14.10 8.20
C LEU A 347 -5.03 13.32 7.21
N ILE A 348 -4.52 13.02 6.02
CA ILE A 348 -5.28 12.36 4.95
C ILE A 348 -5.57 10.90 5.32
N LEU A 349 -4.58 10.12 5.75
CA LEU A 349 -4.68 8.67 5.89
C LEU A 349 -5.85 8.23 6.78
N PRO A 350 -5.97 8.65 8.06
CA PRO A 350 -7.08 8.23 8.92
C PRO A 350 -8.42 8.81 8.44
N ALA A 351 -8.43 10.05 7.96
CA ALA A 351 -9.65 10.68 7.48
C ALA A 351 -10.18 10.01 6.21
N TRP A 352 -9.28 9.61 5.29
CA TRP A 352 -9.62 8.90 4.06
C TRP A 352 -10.20 7.51 4.34
N ASN A 353 -9.53 6.74 5.19
CA ASN A 353 -10.00 5.41 5.57
C ASN A 353 -11.36 5.47 6.28
N ALA A 354 -11.54 6.41 7.21
CA ALA A 354 -12.82 6.62 7.89
C ALA A 354 -13.92 7.12 6.94
N PHE A 355 -13.57 7.96 5.97
CA PHE A 355 -14.49 8.42 4.93
C PHE A 355 -14.94 7.26 4.04
N LEU A 356 -14.02 6.41 3.56
CA LEU A 356 -14.34 5.24 2.75
C LEU A 356 -15.20 4.23 3.52
N ALA A 357 -14.86 3.95 4.78
CA ALA A 357 -15.60 3.03 5.62
C ALA A 357 -17.09 3.42 5.77
N LYS A 358 -17.38 4.72 5.85
CA LYS A 358 -18.76 5.24 5.89
C LYS A 358 -19.55 5.06 4.58
N GLN A 359 -18.84 4.85 3.48
CA GLN A 359 -19.46 4.68 2.16
C GLN A 359 -19.81 3.22 1.85
N VAL A 360 -19.30 2.27 2.63
CA VAL A 360 -19.49 0.83 2.39
C VAL A 360 -20.78 0.33 3.07
N PRO A 361 -21.75 -0.22 2.33
CA PRO A 361 -22.96 -0.81 2.90
C PRO A 361 -22.66 -2.04 3.76
N GLU A 362 -23.45 -2.26 4.82
CA GLU A 362 -23.19 -3.34 5.80
C GLU A 362 -23.30 -4.76 5.19
N GLY A 363 -24.06 -4.98 4.16
CA GLY A 363 -24.24 -6.30 3.54
C GLY A 363 -23.23 -6.65 2.43
N GLU A 364 -22.48 -5.67 1.88
CA GLU A 364 -21.66 -5.84 0.67
C GLU A 364 -20.18 -5.46 0.89
N ARG A 365 -19.72 -5.48 2.13
CA ARG A 365 -18.38 -4.98 2.52
C ARG A 365 -17.26 -5.56 1.66
N GLY A 366 -17.21 -6.87 1.47
CA GLY A 366 -16.12 -7.52 0.73
C GLY A 366 -16.04 -7.08 -0.73
N THR A 367 -17.17 -7.04 -1.44
CA THR A 367 -17.22 -6.67 -2.86
C THR A 367 -16.87 -5.21 -3.09
N VAL A 368 -17.39 -4.31 -2.23
CA VAL A 368 -17.14 -2.87 -2.32
C VAL A 368 -15.68 -2.53 -2.00
N TRP A 369 -15.12 -3.12 -0.95
CA TRP A 369 -13.69 -2.96 -0.65
C TRP A 369 -12.80 -3.53 -1.75
N GLY A 370 -13.15 -4.68 -2.33
CA GLY A 370 -12.43 -5.24 -3.48
C GLY A 370 -12.40 -4.29 -4.67
N LEU A 371 -13.54 -3.64 -4.99
CA LEU A 371 -13.61 -2.62 -6.03
C LEU A 371 -12.76 -1.38 -5.70
N PHE A 372 -12.81 -0.89 -4.45
CA PHE A 372 -11.99 0.25 -4.01
C PHE A 372 -10.50 -0.05 -4.17
N LEU A 373 -10.06 -1.22 -3.72
CA LEU A 373 -8.66 -1.65 -3.86
C LEU A 373 -8.24 -1.81 -5.33
N THR A 374 -9.13 -2.28 -6.20
CA THR A 374 -8.86 -2.40 -7.64
C THR A 374 -8.66 -1.02 -8.28
N LEU A 375 -9.51 -0.04 -7.94
CA LEU A 375 -9.39 1.33 -8.44
C LEU A 375 -8.12 2.01 -7.92
N GLN A 376 -7.83 1.88 -6.63
CA GLN A 376 -6.57 2.37 -6.06
C GLN A 376 -5.35 1.69 -6.71
N GLY A 377 -5.41 0.36 -6.88
CA GLY A 377 -4.36 -0.40 -7.56
C GLY A 377 -4.09 0.09 -8.99
N SER A 378 -5.15 0.43 -9.76
CA SER A 378 -5.00 0.97 -11.11
C SER A 378 -4.33 2.35 -11.12
N GLY A 379 -4.58 3.18 -10.11
CA GLY A 379 -3.88 4.45 -9.91
C GLY A 379 -2.38 4.26 -9.63
N MET A 380 -2.06 3.29 -8.75
CA MET A 380 -0.66 2.94 -8.44
C MET A 380 0.10 2.40 -9.65
N VAL A 381 -0.58 1.72 -10.59
CA VAL A 381 0.02 1.26 -11.86
C VAL A 381 0.26 2.43 -12.82
N ALA A 382 -0.71 3.32 -12.98
CA ALA A 382 -0.61 4.42 -13.92
C ALA A 382 0.37 5.52 -13.48
N GLY A 383 0.46 5.78 -12.17
CA GLY A 383 1.27 6.86 -11.60
C GLY A 383 2.74 6.82 -12.01
N PRO A 384 3.47 5.73 -11.76
CA PRO A 384 4.89 5.64 -12.10
C PRO A 384 5.20 5.82 -13.59
N VAL A 385 4.34 5.32 -14.49
CA VAL A 385 4.51 5.49 -15.95
C VAL A 385 4.42 6.95 -16.33
N VAL A 386 3.39 7.65 -15.84
CA VAL A 386 3.20 9.07 -16.11
C VAL A 386 4.32 9.89 -15.47
N SER A 387 4.73 9.54 -14.26
CA SER A 387 5.83 10.18 -13.55
C SER A 387 7.14 10.12 -14.32
N GLY A 388 7.54 8.93 -14.77
CA GLY A 388 8.76 8.75 -15.53
C GLY A 388 8.74 9.54 -16.84
N LYS A 389 7.60 9.52 -17.55
CA LYS A 389 7.46 10.31 -18.78
C LYS A 389 7.55 11.82 -18.52
N LEU A 390 6.90 12.34 -17.48
CA LEU A 390 6.98 13.76 -17.12
C LEU A 390 8.40 14.17 -16.75
N TRP A 391 9.12 13.31 -16.05
CA TRP A 391 10.52 13.52 -15.69
C TRP A 391 11.42 13.68 -16.91
N ASP A 392 11.33 12.74 -17.87
CA ASP A 392 12.19 12.71 -19.05
C ASP A 392 11.83 13.77 -20.09
N THR A 393 10.54 14.18 -20.21
CA THR A 393 10.07 15.03 -21.31
C THR A 393 9.77 16.48 -20.94
N VAL A 394 9.52 16.75 -19.65
CA VAL A 394 9.13 18.09 -19.19
C VAL A 394 10.16 18.68 -18.24
N SER A 395 10.29 18.12 -17.04
CA SER A 395 11.29 18.53 -16.05
C SER A 395 11.30 17.58 -14.84
N HIS A 396 12.37 17.59 -14.05
CA HIS A 396 12.48 16.81 -12.81
C HIS A 396 11.44 17.23 -11.74
N GLY A 397 10.96 18.47 -11.78
CA GLY A 397 9.89 18.96 -10.90
C GLY A 397 8.47 18.62 -11.37
N ALA A 398 8.29 18.25 -12.66
CA ALA A 398 6.96 18.06 -13.25
C ALA A 398 6.11 16.95 -12.59
N PRO A 399 6.66 15.81 -12.17
CA PRO A 399 5.89 14.79 -11.44
C PRO A 399 5.30 15.32 -10.12
N PHE A 400 6.05 16.16 -9.41
CA PHE A 400 5.60 16.78 -8.15
C PHE A 400 4.49 17.78 -8.39
N LEU A 401 4.60 18.61 -9.44
CA LEU A 401 3.55 19.56 -9.84
C LEU A 401 2.29 18.82 -10.32
N ALA A 402 2.46 17.72 -11.05
CA ALA A 402 1.33 16.86 -11.45
C ALA A 402 0.63 16.29 -10.22
N SER A 403 1.37 15.78 -9.22
CA SER A 403 0.81 15.29 -7.96
C SER A 403 0.10 16.42 -7.20
N ALA A 404 0.67 17.64 -7.14
CA ALA A 404 0.02 18.80 -6.56
C ALA A 404 -1.32 19.11 -7.25
N GLY A 405 -1.36 19.10 -8.59
CA GLY A 405 -2.58 19.29 -9.37
C GLY A 405 -3.64 18.21 -9.06
N VAL A 406 -3.23 16.96 -8.94
CA VAL A 406 -4.12 15.85 -8.55
C VAL A 406 -4.69 16.07 -7.13
N MET A 407 -3.88 16.55 -6.18
CA MET A 407 -4.35 16.85 -4.82
C MET A 407 -5.37 18.01 -4.80
N VAL A 408 -5.20 19.02 -5.65
CA VAL A 408 -6.22 20.08 -5.84
C VAL A 408 -7.50 19.50 -6.44
N LEU A 409 -7.40 18.62 -7.43
CA LEU A 409 -8.57 17.93 -7.99
C LEU A 409 -9.30 17.09 -6.95
N LEU A 410 -8.56 16.35 -6.09
CA LEU A 410 -9.13 15.59 -4.98
C LEU A 410 -9.85 16.50 -3.97
N PHE A 411 -9.28 17.65 -3.64
CA PHE A 411 -9.94 18.64 -2.80
C PHE A 411 -11.28 19.08 -3.42
N GLY A 412 -11.29 19.45 -4.71
CA GLY A 412 -12.51 19.84 -5.42
C GLY A 412 -13.55 18.72 -5.49
N LEU A 413 -13.11 17.49 -5.81
CA LEU A 413 -13.99 16.31 -5.81
C LEU A 413 -14.59 16.02 -4.44
N HIS A 414 -13.78 16.15 -3.37
CA HIS A 414 -14.27 15.95 -2.01
C HIS A 414 -15.34 16.98 -1.64
N LEU A 415 -15.14 18.25 -1.95
CA LEU A 415 -16.14 19.29 -1.74
C LEU A 415 -17.45 18.99 -2.48
N LEU A 416 -17.36 18.54 -3.74
CA LEU A 416 -18.53 18.18 -4.54
C LEU A 416 -19.27 16.95 -3.96
N ILE A 417 -18.55 15.95 -3.46
CA ILE A 417 -19.14 14.77 -2.82
C ILE A 417 -19.92 15.19 -1.57
N VAL A 418 -19.29 15.97 -0.68
CA VAL A 418 -19.91 16.45 0.56
C VAL A 418 -21.13 17.33 0.29
N HIS A 419 -21.04 18.25 -0.68
CA HIS A 419 -22.14 19.12 -1.06
C HIS A 419 -23.35 18.33 -1.59
N ARG A 420 -23.11 17.36 -2.50
CA ARG A 420 -24.19 16.50 -3.04
C ARG A 420 -24.83 15.62 -1.96
N THR A 421 -24.06 15.16 -0.97
CA THR A 421 -24.58 14.37 0.13
C THR A 421 -25.51 15.22 1.02
N LYS A 422 -25.12 16.45 1.35
CA LYS A 422 -25.95 17.38 2.12
C LYS A 422 -27.27 17.72 1.41
N LEU A 423 -27.24 17.96 0.09
CA LEU A 423 -28.45 18.25 -0.71
C LEU A 423 -29.43 17.05 -0.74
N LYS A 424 -28.94 15.82 -0.73
CA LYS A 424 -29.79 14.61 -0.67
C LYS A 424 -30.49 14.46 0.66
N HIS A 425 -29.82 14.75 1.77
CA HIS A 425 -30.41 14.69 3.12
C HIS A 425 -31.38 15.84 3.40
N GLY A 426 -31.10 17.04 2.89
CA GLY A 426 -31.98 18.20 3.05
C GLY A 426 -33.27 18.17 2.18
N ARG A 427 -33.36 17.26 1.19
CA ARG A 427 -34.58 17.01 0.39
C ARG A 427 -35.46 15.86 0.93
N ALA A 428 -34.99 15.15 1.96
CA ALA A 428 -35.70 14.06 2.60
C ALA A 428 -36.41 14.50 3.89
N HIS A 429 -36.31 15.78 4.26
CA HIS A 429 -37.10 16.48 5.27
C HIS A 429 -37.92 17.57 4.56
#